data_92d6ae5801a5f055529a41fe8091eadf
#
_entry.id   92d6ae5801a5f055529a41fe8091eadf
#
_cell.length_a   1.000
_cell.length_b   1.000
_cell.length_c   1.000
_cell.angle_alpha   90.00
_cell.angle_beta   90.00
_cell.angle_gamma   90.00
#
_symmetry.space_group_name_H-M   'P 1'
#
loop_
_entity.id
_entity.type
_entity.pdbx_description
1 polymer ?
#
loop_
_entity_poly.entity_id
_entity_poly.type
_entity_poly.pdbx_seq_one_letter_code
_entity_poly.pdbx_strand_id
1 'polypeptide(L)'
;MKHVLIFSFLLAILWNPVTSHAQLISQTQRNQTTQVLDIVYLKSKTLRSEYLKVESELWKPLHESRVASGEMTAWFLFEVTYPYGSNRDYDFVAINIFPGTESLKNQSLEGTRAMFKKLNPNVDTEAIFEKTDASRELVKGEVFTFIAGTTPLKLREPSDFMQVNFMRVPDVAAKYYESLEKQYALPLHSLRVKAGDMQNWSLLKRTLPLGVDYPYQYITMDEYANWEMLTKEPTPGLWEQAHDNLVEQEIWNKFIEVRDLVRQETWRLVSYVIKQDAMVRTRGR
;
A
#
# COMPACT_ATOMS: atom_id res chain seq x y z
N MET A 1 57.03 14.45 58.08
CA MET A 1 56.57 14.81 56.71
C MET A 1 56.07 13.55 56.06
N LYS A 2 54.75 13.39 55.95
CA LYS A 2 54.09 12.21 55.37
C LYS A 2 53.57 12.56 53.98
N HIS A 3 54.09 11.94 52.93
CA HIS A 3 53.62 12.09 51.56
C HIS A 3 52.40 11.17 51.36
N VAL A 4 51.24 11.80 51.05
CA VAL A 4 50.05 11.07 50.62
C VAL A 4 50.05 11.05 49.09
N LEU A 5 50.15 9.87 48.50
CA LEU A 5 49.97 9.63 47.07
C LEU A 5 48.50 9.41 46.81
N ILE A 6 47.90 10.32 45.99
CA ILE A 6 46.53 10.20 45.48
C ILE A 6 46.60 9.48 44.15
N PHE A 7 46.05 8.26 44.12
CA PHE A 7 45.83 7.49 42.88
C PHE A 7 44.49 7.94 42.25
N SER A 8 44.58 8.62 41.13
CA SER A 8 43.42 8.94 40.33
C SER A 8 43.08 7.77 39.41
N PHE A 9 41.96 7.07 39.67
CA PHE A 9 41.41 6.07 38.79
C PHE A 9 40.60 6.78 37.71
N LEU A 10 41.10 6.79 36.46
CA LEU A 10 40.34 7.18 35.27
C LEU A 10 39.48 6.02 34.87
N LEU A 11 38.14 6.09 35.14
CA LEU A 11 37.13 5.19 34.61
C LEU A 11 36.84 5.62 33.18
N ALA A 12 37.42 4.94 32.19
CA ALA A 12 37.01 5.06 30.79
C ALA A 12 35.70 4.31 30.60
N ILE A 13 34.60 5.05 30.61
CA ILE A 13 33.28 4.54 30.23
C ILE A 13 33.31 4.36 28.70
N LEU A 14 33.46 3.15 28.23
CA LEU A 14 33.23 2.76 26.83
C LEU A 14 31.75 2.91 26.53
N TRP A 15 31.39 4.04 25.97
CA TRP A 15 30.06 4.29 25.41
C TRP A 15 29.96 3.52 24.10
N ASN A 16 29.45 2.29 24.13
CA ASN A 16 28.98 1.63 22.94
C ASN A 16 27.67 2.30 22.54
N PRO A 17 27.55 2.89 21.34
CA PRO A 17 26.27 3.37 20.87
C PRO A 17 25.39 2.14 20.56
N VAL A 18 24.54 1.79 21.51
CA VAL A 18 23.40 0.90 21.23
C VAL A 18 22.52 1.66 20.24
N THR A 19 22.74 1.45 18.97
CA THR A 19 21.80 1.86 17.94
C THR A 19 20.49 1.14 18.20
N SER A 20 19.60 1.85 18.91
CA SER A 20 18.33 1.27 19.34
C SER A 20 17.51 0.86 18.11
N HIS A 21 16.88 -0.29 18.17
CA HIS A 21 15.91 -0.78 17.17
C HIS A 21 14.87 0.30 16.82
N ALA A 22 14.54 1.19 17.75
CA ALA A 22 13.69 2.35 17.56
C ALA A 22 14.21 3.35 16.51
N GLN A 23 15.52 3.55 16.37
CA GLN A 23 16.09 4.44 15.35
C GLN A 23 16.04 3.83 13.95
N LEU A 24 16.22 2.51 13.83
CA LEU A 24 16.06 1.79 12.56
C LEU A 24 14.60 1.78 12.10
N ILE A 25 13.65 1.55 13.00
CA ILE A 25 12.21 1.61 12.73
C ILE A 25 11.82 3.02 12.28
N SER A 26 12.32 4.08 12.94
CA SER A 26 11.98 5.47 12.60
C SER A 26 12.53 5.92 11.25
N GLN A 27 13.68 5.40 10.80
CA GLN A 27 14.21 5.68 9.46
C GLN A 27 13.45 4.93 8.37
N THR A 28 13.09 3.68 8.63
CA THR A 28 12.29 2.88 7.69
C THR A 28 10.89 3.48 7.52
N GLN A 29 10.26 3.93 8.61
CA GLN A 29 8.96 4.61 8.56
C GLN A 29 9.04 5.97 7.85
N ARG A 30 10.10 6.77 8.05
CA ARG A 30 10.28 8.05 7.34
C ARG A 30 10.39 7.86 5.83
N ASN A 31 11.07 6.81 5.37
CA ASN A 31 11.15 6.50 3.94
C ASN A 31 9.84 5.97 3.35
N GLN A 32 8.94 5.41 4.17
CA GLN A 32 7.62 4.94 3.74
C GLN A 32 6.60 6.08 3.62
N THR A 33 6.67 7.09 4.49
CA THR A 33 5.74 8.23 4.48
C THR A 33 5.88 9.15 3.27
N THR A 34 6.90 8.97 2.44
CA THR A 34 7.05 9.71 1.18
C THR A 34 6.36 9.04 0.00
N GLN A 35 6.03 7.75 0.10
CA GLN A 35 5.37 7.06 -1.01
C GLN A 35 3.89 7.45 -1.12
N VAL A 36 3.46 7.63 -2.36
CA VAL A 36 2.11 8.05 -2.70
C VAL A 36 1.52 7.01 -3.64
N LEU A 37 0.27 6.64 -3.38
CA LEU A 37 -0.50 5.74 -4.22
C LEU A 37 -1.57 6.54 -4.96
N ASP A 38 -1.55 6.48 -6.28
CA ASP A 38 -2.65 6.93 -7.12
C ASP A 38 -3.47 5.69 -7.48
N ILE A 39 -4.69 5.62 -6.95
CA ILE A 39 -5.61 4.51 -7.13
C ILE A 39 -6.67 4.92 -8.14
N VAL A 40 -6.69 4.23 -9.27
CA VAL A 40 -7.56 4.51 -10.40
C VAL A 40 -8.60 3.41 -10.54
N TYR A 41 -9.87 3.79 -10.50
CA TYR A 41 -11.01 2.88 -10.59
C TYR A 41 -11.58 2.88 -12.01
N LEU A 42 -11.72 1.71 -12.60
CA LEU A 42 -11.97 1.51 -14.02
C LEU A 42 -13.19 0.61 -14.26
N LYS A 43 -14.09 1.05 -15.14
CA LYS A 43 -15.22 0.26 -15.61
C LYS A 43 -14.92 -0.28 -17.00
N SER A 44 -14.99 -1.60 -17.19
CA SER A 44 -14.83 -2.19 -18.52
C SER A 44 -16.04 -1.90 -19.40
N LYS A 45 -15.80 -1.50 -20.65
CA LYS A 45 -16.83 -1.29 -21.69
C LYS A 45 -16.90 -2.47 -22.67
N THR A 46 -15.93 -3.40 -22.57
CA THR A 46 -15.79 -4.54 -23.47
C THR A 46 -15.76 -5.84 -22.67
N LEU A 47 -15.62 -6.97 -23.35
CA LEU A 47 -15.37 -8.23 -22.68
C LEU A 47 -14.07 -8.16 -21.85
N ARG A 48 -14.05 -8.84 -20.72
CA ARG A 48 -12.89 -8.89 -19.82
C ARG A 48 -11.57 -9.17 -20.55
N SER A 49 -11.57 -10.14 -21.46
CA SER A 49 -10.37 -10.53 -22.23
C SER A 49 -9.86 -9.41 -23.13
N GLU A 50 -10.76 -8.64 -23.75
CA GLU A 50 -10.42 -7.52 -24.62
C GLU A 50 -9.84 -6.36 -23.81
N TYR A 51 -10.46 -6.01 -22.69
CA TYR A 51 -9.93 -5.01 -21.77
C TYR A 51 -8.53 -5.39 -21.29
N LEU A 52 -8.34 -6.63 -20.80
CA LEU A 52 -7.04 -7.09 -20.30
C LEU A 52 -5.96 -7.12 -21.40
N LYS A 53 -6.36 -7.34 -22.64
CA LYS A 53 -5.44 -7.23 -23.79
C LYS A 53 -4.96 -5.80 -23.98
N VAL A 54 -5.84 -4.81 -23.88
CA VAL A 54 -5.45 -3.38 -23.93
C VAL A 54 -4.48 -3.04 -22.80
N GLU A 55 -4.76 -3.48 -21.58
CA GLU A 55 -3.87 -3.24 -20.43
C GLU A 55 -2.50 -3.91 -20.62
N SER A 56 -2.46 -5.16 -21.07
CA SER A 56 -1.21 -5.91 -21.22
C SER A 56 -0.36 -5.45 -22.40
N GLU A 57 -0.98 -5.09 -23.53
CA GLU A 57 -0.27 -4.74 -24.75
C GLU A 57 0.12 -3.25 -24.83
N LEU A 58 -0.65 -2.36 -24.21
CA LEU A 58 -0.45 -0.91 -24.30
C LEU A 58 0.04 -0.31 -23.00
N TRP A 59 -0.69 -0.51 -21.91
CA TRP A 59 -0.41 0.18 -20.65
C TRP A 59 0.74 -0.44 -19.85
N LYS A 60 0.82 -1.78 -19.80
CA LYS A 60 1.90 -2.45 -19.07
C LYS A 60 3.29 -2.07 -19.57
N PRO A 61 3.61 -2.04 -20.88
CA PRO A 61 4.90 -1.56 -21.38
C PRO A 61 5.22 -0.12 -20.99
N LEU A 62 4.19 0.76 -20.93
CA LEU A 62 4.36 2.13 -20.43
C LEU A 62 4.78 2.12 -18.95
N HIS A 63 4.11 1.33 -18.11
CA HIS A 63 4.44 1.22 -16.70
C HIS A 63 5.82 0.57 -16.48
N GLU A 64 6.19 -0.41 -17.28
CA GLU A 64 7.56 -0.99 -17.29
C GLU A 64 8.61 0.09 -17.52
N SER A 65 8.39 0.96 -18.51
CA SER A 65 9.28 2.09 -18.77
C SER A 65 9.36 3.09 -17.61
N ARG A 66 8.23 3.42 -16.99
CA ARG A 66 8.16 4.32 -15.83
C ARG A 66 8.85 3.74 -14.59
N VAL A 67 8.68 2.45 -14.34
CA VAL A 67 9.35 1.77 -13.23
C VAL A 67 10.85 1.65 -13.49
N ALA A 68 11.26 1.34 -14.71
CA ALA A 68 12.67 1.27 -15.10
C ALA A 68 13.39 2.63 -14.96
N SER A 69 12.71 3.72 -15.31
CA SER A 69 13.24 5.10 -15.17
C SER A 69 13.25 5.60 -13.71
N GLY A 70 12.54 4.93 -12.78
CA GLY A 70 12.37 5.39 -11.41
C GLY A 70 11.30 6.47 -11.22
N GLU A 71 10.56 6.84 -12.27
CA GLU A 71 9.41 7.74 -12.19
C GLU A 71 8.29 7.13 -11.33
N MET A 72 8.12 5.82 -11.41
CA MET A 72 7.15 5.02 -10.65
C MET A 72 7.90 3.92 -9.88
N THR A 73 7.43 3.59 -8.69
CA THR A 73 7.99 2.50 -7.88
C THR A 73 7.43 1.15 -8.28
N ALA A 74 6.11 1.10 -8.51
CA ALA A 74 5.39 -0.11 -8.92
C ALA A 74 4.04 0.24 -9.54
N TRP A 75 3.50 -0.69 -10.30
CA TRP A 75 2.14 -0.68 -10.82
C TRP A 75 1.47 -2.03 -10.59
N PHE A 76 0.21 -2.02 -10.19
CA PHE A 76 -0.62 -3.21 -10.02
C PHE A 76 -1.98 -2.99 -10.67
N LEU A 77 -2.50 -4.02 -11.31
CA LEU A 77 -3.87 -4.07 -11.81
C LEU A 77 -4.61 -5.20 -11.09
N PHE A 78 -5.71 -4.84 -10.45
CA PHE A 78 -6.61 -5.77 -9.77
C PHE A 78 -7.96 -5.82 -10.45
N GLU A 79 -8.60 -6.98 -10.39
CA GLU A 79 -10.02 -7.18 -10.70
C GLU A 79 -10.81 -7.24 -9.39
N VAL A 80 -11.90 -6.48 -9.29
CA VAL A 80 -12.82 -6.56 -8.14
C VAL A 80 -13.58 -7.88 -8.21
N THR A 81 -13.37 -8.76 -7.26
CA THR A 81 -14.04 -10.06 -7.18
C THR A 81 -15.26 -10.03 -6.28
N TYR A 82 -15.21 -9.26 -5.19
CA TYR A 82 -16.32 -9.03 -4.28
C TYR A 82 -16.40 -7.54 -3.90
N PRO A 83 -17.63 -6.97 -3.86
CA PRO A 83 -18.89 -7.59 -4.26
C PRO A 83 -18.91 -7.95 -5.75
N TYR A 84 -19.61 -9.03 -6.10
CA TYR A 84 -19.83 -9.40 -7.50
C TYR A 84 -21.22 -8.92 -7.96
N GLY A 85 -21.42 -8.84 -9.28
CA GLY A 85 -22.69 -8.46 -9.89
C GLY A 85 -22.59 -7.29 -10.87
N SER A 86 -23.67 -7.02 -11.59
CA SER A 86 -23.72 -5.99 -12.64
C SER A 86 -23.79 -4.55 -12.09
N ASN A 87 -24.17 -4.38 -10.82
CA ASN A 87 -24.36 -3.07 -10.20
C ASN A 87 -23.09 -2.52 -9.52
N ARG A 88 -21.91 -3.09 -9.84
CA ARG A 88 -20.63 -2.52 -9.36
C ARG A 88 -20.36 -1.19 -10.05
N ASP A 89 -19.82 -0.24 -9.30
CA ASP A 89 -19.40 1.05 -9.86
C ASP A 89 -18.23 0.87 -10.83
N TYR A 90 -17.31 -0.07 -10.57
CA TYR A 90 -16.11 -0.37 -11.35
C TYR A 90 -15.78 -1.87 -11.30
N ASP A 91 -15.01 -2.33 -12.27
CA ASP A 91 -14.63 -3.75 -12.42
C ASP A 91 -13.16 -3.99 -12.09
N PHE A 92 -12.31 -2.97 -12.31
CA PHE A 92 -10.88 -3.05 -12.12
C PHE A 92 -10.36 -1.85 -11.34
N VAL A 93 -9.22 -2.07 -10.68
CA VAL A 93 -8.51 -1.04 -9.92
C VAL A 93 -7.04 -1.10 -10.28
N ALA A 94 -6.50 0.02 -10.76
CA ALA A 94 -5.06 0.18 -10.96
C ALA A 94 -4.46 0.95 -9.78
N ILE A 95 -3.36 0.45 -9.22
CA ILE A 95 -2.59 1.10 -8.17
C ILE A 95 -1.24 1.51 -8.74
N ASN A 96 -1.02 2.80 -8.84
CA ASN A 96 0.24 3.41 -9.22
C ASN A 96 0.99 3.86 -7.96
N ILE A 97 2.18 3.32 -7.69
CA ILE A 97 2.98 3.70 -6.52
C ILE A 97 4.12 4.60 -6.97
N PHE A 98 4.16 5.81 -6.43
CA PHE A 98 5.17 6.81 -6.73
C PHE A 98 6.12 7.04 -5.55
N PRO A 99 7.38 7.41 -5.82
CA PRO A 99 8.38 7.68 -4.76
C PRO A 99 8.07 8.93 -3.92
N GLY A 100 7.14 9.77 -4.36
CA GLY A 100 6.70 10.98 -3.66
C GLY A 100 5.68 11.79 -4.44
N THR A 101 5.14 12.85 -3.84
CA THR A 101 4.12 13.72 -4.44
C THR A 101 4.63 14.49 -5.67
N GLU A 102 5.91 14.79 -5.73
CA GLU A 102 6.51 15.47 -6.90
C GLU A 102 6.38 14.64 -8.18
N SER A 103 6.43 13.30 -8.06
CA SER A 103 6.25 12.40 -9.20
C SER A 103 4.83 12.45 -9.80
N LEU A 104 3.82 12.85 -9.01
CA LEU A 104 2.46 13.04 -9.52
C LEU A 104 2.33 14.23 -10.46
N LYS A 105 3.14 15.28 -10.29
CA LYS A 105 3.12 16.46 -11.16
C LYS A 105 3.44 16.11 -12.62
N ASN A 106 4.23 15.06 -12.82
CA ASN A 106 4.67 14.61 -14.12
C ASN A 106 3.64 13.69 -14.82
N GLN A 107 2.54 13.34 -14.12
CA GLN A 107 1.46 12.49 -14.62
C GLN A 107 0.47 13.29 -15.48
N SER A 108 0.97 14.02 -16.47
CA SER A 108 0.10 14.70 -17.42
C SER A 108 -0.28 13.77 -18.58
N LEU A 109 -1.45 14.05 -19.18
CA LEU A 109 -1.87 13.38 -20.41
C LEU A 109 -0.84 13.56 -21.53
N GLU A 110 -0.25 14.76 -21.63
CA GLU A 110 0.79 15.10 -22.60
C GLU A 110 2.06 14.27 -22.38
N GLY A 111 2.53 14.15 -21.12
CA GLY A 111 3.67 13.30 -20.76
C GLY A 111 3.42 11.83 -21.07
N THR A 112 2.20 11.35 -20.83
CA THR A 112 1.78 9.99 -21.18
C THR A 112 1.79 9.78 -22.71
N ARG A 113 1.27 10.74 -23.50
CA ARG A 113 1.33 10.70 -24.97
C ARG A 113 2.76 10.69 -25.49
N ALA A 114 3.61 11.55 -24.95
CA ALA A 114 5.02 11.60 -25.33
C ALA A 114 5.74 10.28 -25.08
N MET A 115 5.44 9.61 -23.96
CA MET A 115 6.01 8.30 -23.61
C MET A 115 5.48 7.19 -24.53
N PHE A 116 4.19 7.15 -24.83
CA PHE A 116 3.64 6.21 -25.83
C PHE A 116 4.29 6.39 -27.20
N LYS A 117 4.47 7.63 -27.64
CA LYS A 117 5.15 7.95 -28.92
C LYS A 117 6.59 7.46 -28.93
N LYS A 118 7.31 7.61 -27.81
CA LYS A 118 8.69 7.11 -27.67
C LYS A 118 8.76 5.58 -27.70
N LEU A 119 7.84 4.89 -27.04
CA LEU A 119 7.79 3.42 -26.98
C LEU A 119 7.31 2.81 -28.31
N ASN A 120 6.44 3.51 -29.03
CA ASN A 120 5.81 3.03 -30.25
C ASN A 120 5.91 4.10 -31.36
N PRO A 121 7.12 4.39 -31.91
CA PRO A 121 7.33 5.51 -32.83
C PRO A 121 6.52 5.39 -34.12
N ASN A 122 6.14 4.17 -34.51
CA ASN A 122 5.39 3.86 -35.72
C ASN A 122 3.88 3.73 -35.53
N VAL A 123 3.40 3.87 -34.27
CA VAL A 123 1.97 3.75 -33.94
C VAL A 123 1.40 5.15 -33.75
N ASP A 124 0.20 5.37 -34.28
CA ASP A 124 -0.55 6.57 -33.99
C ASP A 124 -0.96 6.59 -32.51
N THR A 125 -0.46 7.59 -31.80
CA THR A 125 -0.73 7.73 -30.35
C THR A 125 -2.21 7.98 -30.09
N GLU A 126 -2.92 8.71 -30.94
CA GLU A 126 -4.36 8.94 -30.77
C GLU A 126 -5.15 7.63 -30.90
N ALA A 127 -4.79 6.75 -31.84
CA ALA A 127 -5.40 5.43 -31.97
C ALA A 127 -5.23 4.58 -30.71
N ILE A 128 -4.13 4.74 -29.95
CA ILE A 128 -3.93 4.08 -28.63
C ILE A 128 -4.97 4.59 -27.62
N PHE A 129 -5.17 5.91 -27.54
CA PHE A 129 -6.14 6.50 -26.63
C PHE A 129 -7.58 6.16 -27.01
N GLU A 130 -7.93 6.22 -28.30
CA GLU A 130 -9.24 5.80 -28.80
C GLU A 130 -9.54 4.33 -28.43
N LYS A 131 -8.57 3.44 -28.62
CA LYS A 131 -8.71 2.02 -28.22
C LYS A 131 -8.86 1.86 -26.70
N THR A 132 -8.15 2.66 -25.92
CA THR A 132 -8.26 2.68 -24.46
C THR A 132 -9.65 3.14 -24.03
N ASP A 133 -10.15 4.26 -24.55
CA ASP A 133 -11.45 4.85 -24.23
C ASP A 133 -12.60 3.95 -24.68
N ALA A 134 -12.43 3.24 -25.79
CA ALA A 134 -13.39 2.23 -26.24
C ALA A 134 -13.43 1.02 -25.32
N SER A 135 -12.32 0.67 -24.66
CA SER A 135 -12.23 -0.52 -23.80
C SER A 135 -12.67 -0.29 -22.36
N ARG A 136 -12.54 0.92 -21.86
CA ARG A 136 -12.80 1.25 -20.44
C ARG A 136 -13.27 2.69 -20.23
N GLU A 137 -13.87 2.92 -19.08
CA GLU A 137 -14.17 4.22 -18.51
C GLU A 137 -13.33 4.42 -17.23
N LEU A 138 -12.76 5.60 -17.07
CA LEU A 138 -12.17 6.03 -15.81
C LEU A 138 -13.30 6.56 -14.91
N VAL A 139 -13.67 5.78 -13.90
CA VAL A 139 -14.75 6.14 -12.98
C VAL A 139 -14.30 7.21 -12.00
N LYS A 140 -13.14 7.03 -11.38
CA LYS A 140 -12.50 8.00 -10.47
C LYS A 140 -11.02 7.69 -10.28
N GLY A 141 -10.28 8.69 -9.80
CA GLY A 141 -8.91 8.55 -9.28
C GLY A 141 -8.83 9.14 -7.87
N GLU A 142 -8.07 8.47 -7.01
CA GLU A 142 -7.87 8.90 -5.62
C GLU A 142 -6.41 8.75 -5.24
N VAL A 143 -5.86 9.76 -4.58
CA VAL A 143 -4.47 9.76 -4.11
C VAL A 143 -4.43 9.47 -2.61
N PHE A 144 -3.61 8.49 -2.25
CA PHE A 144 -3.41 8.09 -0.86
C PHE A 144 -1.95 8.24 -0.44
N THR A 145 -1.75 8.55 0.83
CA THR A 145 -0.44 8.54 1.48
C THR A 145 -0.36 7.35 2.42
N PHE A 146 0.76 6.66 2.41
CA PHE A 146 1.05 5.56 3.32
C PHE A 146 1.24 6.08 4.75
N ILE A 147 0.53 5.49 5.72
CA ILE A 147 0.56 5.86 7.14
C ILE A 147 1.30 4.81 7.99
N ALA A 148 1.01 3.54 7.77
CA ALA A 148 1.61 2.42 8.48
C ALA A 148 1.47 1.12 7.68
N GLY A 149 2.29 0.13 7.96
CA GLY A 149 2.18 -1.21 7.36
C GLY A 149 3.24 -2.16 7.88
N THR A 150 2.97 -3.45 7.71
CA THR A 150 3.84 -4.54 8.19
C THR A 150 5.10 -4.68 7.36
N THR A 151 5.06 -4.29 6.08
CA THR A 151 6.18 -4.34 5.15
C THR A 151 6.29 -3.03 4.37
N PRO A 152 7.52 -2.53 4.13
CA PRO A 152 7.74 -1.38 3.24
C PRO A 152 7.18 -1.63 1.84
N LEU A 153 6.41 -0.68 1.28
CA LEU A 153 5.80 -0.79 -0.05
C LEU A 153 6.81 -1.18 -1.14
N LYS A 154 8.04 -0.68 -1.06
CA LYS A 154 9.12 -0.96 -2.03
C LYS A 154 9.70 -2.38 -2.00
N LEU A 155 9.43 -3.13 -0.92
CA LEU A 155 9.92 -4.50 -0.72
C LEU A 155 8.82 -5.54 -0.87
N ARG A 156 7.65 -5.11 -1.29
CA ARG A 156 6.45 -5.93 -1.33
C ARG A 156 6.49 -6.91 -2.49
N GLU A 157 6.29 -8.18 -2.19
CA GLU A 157 5.98 -9.18 -3.21
C GLU A 157 4.50 -9.05 -3.62
N PRO A 158 4.17 -9.35 -4.89
CA PRO A 158 2.77 -9.35 -5.32
C PRO A 158 1.96 -10.40 -4.56
N SER A 159 0.78 -9.99 -4.10
CA SER A 159 -0.21 -10.85 -3.44
C SER A 159 -1.35 -11.12 -4.41
N ASP A 160 -1.81 -12.37 -4.51
CA ASP A 160 -2.87 -12.74 -5.45
C ASP A 160 -4.22 -12.11 -5.08
N PHE A 161 -4.46 -11.90 -3.78
CA PHE A 161 -5.69 -11.29 -3.28
C PHE A 161 -5.39 -10.16 -2.31
N MET A 162 -6.25 -9.16 -2.35
CA MET A 162 -6.25 -8.02 -1.44
C MET A 162 -7.67 -7.78 -0.94
N GLN A 163 -7.85 -7.70 0.38
CA GLN A 163 -9.08 -7.25 0.99
C GLN A 163 -8.91 -5.78 1.37
N VAL A 164 -9.75 -4.94 0.82
CA VAL A 164 -9.68 -3.49 1.01
C VAL A 164 -10.87 -3.02 1.82
N ASN A 165 -10.57 -2.41 2.96
CA ASN A 165 -11.54 -1.89 3.91
C ASN A 165 -11.58 -0.37 3.80
N PHE A 166 -12.74 0.20 3.48
CA PHE A 166 -12.95 1.63 3.33
C PHE A 166 -13.51 2.20 4.63
N MET A 167 -12.76 3.11 5.27
CA MET A 167 -13.07 3.61 6.61
C MET A 167 -13.46 5.09 6.57
N ARG A 168 -14.64 5.40 7.11
CA ARG A 168 -15.04 6.77 7.43
C ARG A 168 -14.52 7.11 8.82
N VAL A 169 -13.74 8.17 8.90
CA VAL A 169 -13.16 8.69 10.14
C VAL A 169 -13.41 10.19 10.19
N PRO A 170 -14.13 10.73 11.17
CA PRO A 170 -14.28 12.16 11.34
C PRO A 170 -12.91 12.85 11.50
N ASP A 171 -12.74 14.05 10.94
CA ASP A 171 -11.47 14.78 10.97
C ASP A 171 -10.94 14.99 12.40
N VAL A 172 -11.83 15.24 13.36
CA VAL A 172 -11.49 15.40 14.78
C VAL A 172 -10.90 14.12 15.40
N ALA A 173 -11.25 12.95 14.88
CA ALA A 173 -10.78 11.65 15.34
C ALA A 173 -9.57 11.12 14.57
N ALA A 174 -9.17 11.76 13.46
CA ALA A 174 -8.17 11.27 12.52
C ALA A 174 -6.84 10.86 13.19
N LYS A 175 -6.28 11.73 14.03
CA LYS A 175 -5.02 11.45 14.74
C LYS A 175 -5.17 10.32 15.76
N TYR A 176 -6.30 10.25 16.43
CA TYR A 176 -6.57 9.20 17.39
C TYR A 176 -6.75 7.85 16.68
N TYR A 177 -7.50 7.81 15.58
CA TYR A 177 -7.62 6.62 14.75
C TYR A 177 -6.26 6.12 14.25
N GLU A 178 -5.43 7.01 13.69
CA GLU A 178 -4.07 6.65 13.24
C GLU A 178 -3.20 6.11 14.39
N SER A 179 -3.39 6.62 15.63
CA SER A 179 -2.68 6.10 16.80
C SER A 179 -3.17 4.72 17.22
N LEU A 180 -4.48 4.45 17.17
CA LEU A 180 -5.04 3.12 17.45
C LEU A 180 -4.52 2.08 16.46
N GLU A 181 -4.52 2.41 15.15
CA GLU A 181 -4.02 1.51 14.11
C GLU A 181 -2.54 1.19 14.30
N LYS A 182 -1.71 2.19 14.64
CA LYS A 182 -0.28 1.99 14.89
C LYS A 182 0.01 1.23 16.18
N GLN A 183 -0.78 1.48 17.22
CA GLN A 183 -0.55 0.91 18.55
C GLN A 183 -1.11 -0.50 18.69
N TYR A 184 -2.26 -0.79 18.05
CA TYR A 184 -2.96 -2.06 18.25
C TYR A 184 -3.05 -2.92 16.99
N ALA A 185 -3.48 -2.36 15.86
CA ALA A 185 -3.65 -3.14 14.64
C ALA A 185 -2.30 -3.57 14.03
N LEU A 186 -1.33 -2.65 13.93
CA LEU A 186 -0.02 -2.95 13.32
C LEU A 186 0.76 -4.06 14.05
N PRO A 187 0.88 -4.11 15.38
CA PRO A 187 1.52 -5.23 16.08
C PRO A 187 0.80 -6.57 15.84
N LEU A 188 -0.54 -6.58 15.91
CA LEU A 188 -1.33 -7.77 15.64
C LEU A 188 -1.12 -8.27 14.21
N HIS A 189 -1.23 -7.39 13.20
CA HIS A 189 -1.02 -7.76 11.81
C HIS A 189 0.43 -8.20 11.54
N SER A 190 1.41 -7.63 12.25
CA SER A 190 2.81 -8.09 12.15
C SER A 190 2.96 -9.54 12.62
N LEU A 191 2.25 -9.94 13.67
CA LEU A 191 2.21 -11.34 14.12
C LEU A 191 1.43 -12.23 13.15
N ARG A 192 0.32 -11.76 12.58
CA ARG A 192 -0.44 -12.49 11.55
C ARG A 192 0.41 -12.76 10.31
N VAL A 193 1.20 -11.78 9.86
CA VAL A 193 2.17 -11.99 8.77
C VAL A 193 3.22 -13.04 9.14
N LYS A 194 3.77 -12.96 10.35
CA LYS A 194 4.76 -13.94 10.85
C LYS A 194 4.18 -15.35 10.99
N ALA A 195 2.90 -15.46 11.37
CA ALA A 195 2.18 -16.74 11.48
C ALA A 195 1.75 -17.32 10.12
N GLY A 196 1.85 -16.55 9.04
CA GLY A 196 1.39 -16.96 7.71
C GLY A 196 -0.13 -16.88 7.52
N ASP A 197 -0.81 -16.03 8.30
CA ASP A 197 -2.25 -15.77 8.16
C ASP A 197 -2.54 -14.70 7.10
N MET A 198 -1.54 -13.89 6.75
CA MET A 198 -1.58 -12.89 5.70
C MET A 198 -0.16 -12.59 5.20
N GLN A 199 -0.02 -11.99 4.03
CA GLN A 199 1.28 -11.58 3.50
C GLN A 199 1.68 -10.18 3.96
N ASN A 200 0.70 -9.29 4.07
CA ASN A 200 0.97 -7.89 4.39
C ASN A 200 -0.29 -7.16 4.84
N TRP A 201 -0.08 -6.06 5.54
CA TRP A 201 -1.11 -5.11 5.93
C TRP A 201 -0.62 -3.69 5.75
N SER A 202 -1.52 -2.77 5.35
CA SER A 202 -1.21 -1.35 5.30
C SER A 202 -2.42 -0.47 5.59
N LEU A 203 -2.14 0.69 6.20
CA LEU A 203 -3.06 1.78 6.41
C LEU A 203 -2.68 2.93 5.50
N LEU A 204 -3.63 3.43 4.74
CA LEU A 204 -3.49 4.55 3.82
C LEU A 204 -4.51 5.64 4.15
N LYS A 205 -4.10 6.90 4.01
CA LYS A 205 -4.95 8.08 4.15
C LYS A 205 -5.14 8.74 2.81
N ARG A 206 -6.39 9.02 2.43
CA ARG A 206 -6.69 9.77 1.22
C ARG A 206 -6.23 11.21 1.38
N THR A 207 -5.51 11.70 0.37
CA THR A 207 -4.99 13.07 0.29
C THR A 207 -5.65 13.87 -0.82
N LEU A 208 -6.13 13.21 -1.86
CA LEU A 208 -6.90 13.81 -2.95
C LEU A 208 -7.96 12.82 -3.47
N PRO A 209 -9.16 13.28 -3.85
CA PRO A 209 -9.70 14.59 -3.51
C PRO A 209 -10.10 14.67 -2.03
N LEU A 210 -10.24 15.89 -1.50
CA LEU A 210 -10.71 16.16 -0.14
C LEU A 210 -12.12 16.72 -0.18
N GLY A 211 -12.87 16.54 0.90
CA GLY A 211 -14.22 17.10 1.07
C GLY A 211 -15.15 16.18 1.84
N VAL A 212 -16.23 16.76 2.36
CA VAL A 212 -17.24 16.06 3.18
C VAL A 212 -18.12 15.09 2.37
N ASP A 213 -18.20 15.28 1.05
CA ASP A 213 -19.01 14.45 0.17
C ASP A 213 -18.37 13.07 -0.11
N TYR A 214 -17.11 12.88 0.30
CA TYR A 214 -16.44 11.61 0.13
C TYR A 214 -16.74 10.67 1.29
N PRO A 215 -17.19 9.43 1.01
CA PRO A 215 -17.74 8.53 2.02
C PRO A 215 -16.70 7.97 2.98
N TYR A 216 -15.39 8.05 2.68
CA TYR A 216 -14.30 7.53 3.50
C TYR A 216 -13.03 8.38 3.36
N GLN A 217 -12.16 8.35 4.37
CA GLN A 217 -10.88 9.06 4.41
C GLN A 217 -9.68 8.13 4.47
N TYR A 218 -9.88 6.89 4.92
CA TYR A 218 -8.83 5.89 5.05
C TYR A 218 -9.23 4.61 4.35
N ILE A 219 -8.21 3.84 3.95
CA ILE A 219 -8.34 2.44 3.56
C ILE A 219 -7.30 1.61 4.29
N THR A 220 -7.66 0.39 4.68
CA THR A 220 -6.69 -0.64 5.00
C THR A 220 -6.65 -1.67 3.88
N MET A 221 -5.48 -2.21 3.62
CA MET A 221 -5.25 -3.24 2.62
C MET A 221 -4.65 -4.46 3.32
N ASP A 222 -5.39 -5.55 3.34
CA ASP A 222 -4.99 -6.85 3.87
C ASP A 222 -4.64 -7.75 2.68
N GLU A 223 -3.40 -8.22 2.58
CA GLU A 223 -2.89 -8.93 1.42
C GLU A 223 -2.68 -10.42 1.70
N TYR A 224 -3.07 -11.25 0.74
CA TYR A 224 -3.07 -12.70 0.86
C TYR A 224 -2.46 -13.37 -0.37
N ALA A 225 -1.61 -14.39 -0.16
CA ALA A 225 -0.95 -15.12 -1.22
C ALA A 225 -1.93 -15.90 -2.12
N ASN A 226 -3.05 -16.34 -1.55
CA ASN A 226 -4.04 -17.15 -2.24
C ASN A 226 -5.40 -17.09 -1.53
N TRP A 227 -6.40 -17.72 -2.15
CA TRP A 227 -7.77 -17.77 -1.63
C TRP A 227 -7.87 -18.51 -0.29
N GLU A 228 -7.10 -19.57 -0.12
CA GLU A 228 -7.07 -20.35 1.13
C GLU A 228 -6.62 -19.50 2.32
N MET A 229 -5.55 -18.74 2.15
CA MET A 229 -5.05 -17.82 3.17
C MET A 229 -6.08 -16.73 3.53
N LEU A 230 -6.79 -16.18 2.53
CA LEU A 230 -7.84 -15.17 2.74
C LEU A 230 -9.04 -15.71 3.52
N THR A 231 -9.40 -16.96 3.34
CA THR A 231 -10.58 -17.59 3.96
C THR A 231 -10.26 -18.42 5.21
N LYS A 232 -8.99 -18.56 5.55
CA LYS A 232 -8.53 -19.29 6.73
C LYS A 232 -8.89 -18.53 8.01
N GLU A 233 -9.31 -19.26 9.05
CA GLU A 233 -9.44 -18.70 10.39
C GLU A 233 -8.07 -18.20 10.90
N PRO A 234 -8.01 -17.03 11.52
CA PRO A 234 -6.78 -16.51 12.09
C PRO A 234 -6.17 -17.48 13.13
N THR A 235 -4.85 -17.51 13.19
CA THR A 235 -4.14 -18.28 14.22
C THR A 235 -4.55 -17.80 15.60
N PRO A 236 -5.02 -18.71 16.50
CA PRO A 236 -5.43 -18.34 17.85
C PRO A 236 -4.29 -17.77 18.70
N GLY A 237 -4.62 -16.90 19.65
CA GLY A 237 -3.68 -16.39 20.65
C GLY A 237 -2.73 -15.30 20.14
N LEU A 238 -2.93 -14.78 18.91
CA LEU A 238 -2.09 -13.70 18.37
C LEU A 238 -2.39 -12.36 19.02
N TRP A 239 -3.64 -12.16 19.49
CA TRP A 239 -4.00 -10.95 20.24
C TRP A 239 -3.21 -10.86 21.56
N GLU A 240 -3.22 -11.92 22.35
CA GLU A 240 -2.51 -12.00 23.62
C GLU A 240 -1.00 -11.84 23.45
N GLN A 241 -0.45 -12.35 22.35
CA GLN A 241 0.96 -12.14 22.01
C GLN A 241 1.29 -10.70 21.63
N ALA A 242 0.35 -10.02 20.94
CA ALA A 242 0.53 -8.63 20.53
C ALA A 242 0.32 -7.64 21.68
N HIS A 243 -0.59 -7.96 22.61
CA HIS A 243 -1.16 -7.05 23.59
C HIS A 243 -1.37 -7.73 24.93
N ASP A 244 -0.25 -8.03 25.63
CA ASP A 244 -0.28 -8.62 26.95
C ASP A 244 -1.20 -7.82 27.89
N ASN A 245 -2.11 -8.53 28.57
CA ASN A 245 -3.08 -7.99 29.56
C ASN A 245 -4.12 -6.98 29.01
N LEU A 246 -4.30 -6.83 27.70
CA LEU A 246 -5.37 -6.00 27.12
C LEU A 246 -6.56 -6.86 26.68
N VAL A 247 -7.76 -6.43 27.05
CA VAL A 247 -8.99 -7.06 26.60
C VAL A 247 -9.27 -6.65 25.16
N GLU A 248 -9.26 -7.61 24.24
CA GLU A 248 -9.46 -7.38 22.81
C GLU A 248 -10.72 -6.56 22.51
N GLN A 249 -11.85 -6.94 23.11
CA GLN A 249 -13.13 -6.25 22.89
C GLN A 249 -13.10 -4.78 23.30
N GLU A 250 -12.39 -4.42 24.36
CA GLU A 250 -12.28 -3.01 24.79
C GLU A 250 -11.52 -2.16 23.76
N ILE A 251 -10.52 -2.74 23.14
CA ILE A 251 -9.75 -2.06 22.11
C ILE A 251 -10.58 -1.94 20.83
N TRP A 252 -11.27 -3.00 20.40
CA TRP A 252 -12.15 -2.94 19.24
C TRP A 252 -13.31 -1.94 19.42
N ASN A 253 -13.82 -1.77 20.63
CA ASN A 253 -14.83 -0.74 20.92
C ASN A 253 -14.28 0.66 20.65
N LYS A 254 -13.01 0.95 20.99
CA LYS A 254 -12.38 2.24 20.65
C LYS A 254 -12.29 2.49 19.14
N PHE A 255 -12.03 1.44 18.34
CA PHE A 255 -12.08 1.57 16.88
C PHE A 255 -13.50 1.88 16.39
N ILE A 256 -14.52 1.16 16.90
CA ILE A 256 -15.92 1.35 16.52
C ILE A 256 -16.41 2.77 16.86
N GLU A 257 -15.94 3.36 17.97
CA GLU A 257 -16.30 4.72 18.38
C GLU A 257 -15.74 5.80 17.43
N VAL A 258 -14.64 5.53 16.72
CA VAL A 258 -13.95 6.55 15.92
C VAL A 258 -14.01 6.34 14.42
N ARG A 259 -14.47 5.16 13.96
CA ARG A 259 -14.57 4.86 12.54
C ARG A 259 -15.77 4.00 12.19
N ASP A 260 -16.29 4.19 10.98
CA ASP A 260 -17.23 3.28 10.34
C ASP A 260 -16.53 2.50 9.23
N LEU A 261 -16.77 1.20 9.15
CA LEU A 261 -16.49 0.42 7.96
C LEU A 261 -17.57 0.71 6.92
N VAL A 262 -17.27 1.56 5.93
CA VAL A 262 -18.23 1.95 4.89
C VAL A 262 -18.51 0.79 3.95
N ARG A 263 -17.45 0.08 3.53
CA ARG A 263 -17.51 -1.13 2.71
C ARG A 263 -16.21 -1.89 2.77
N GLN A 264 -16.27 -3.15 2.38
CA GLN A 264 -15.13 -4.03 2.17
C GLN A 264 -15.19 -4.61 0.76
N GLU A 265 -14.07 -4.66 0.09
CA GLU A 265 -13.95 -5.27 -1.23
C GLU A 265 -12.83 -6.30 -1.24
N THR A 266 -12.97 -7.33 -2.08
CA THR A 266 -11.90 -8.28 -2.38
C THR A 266 -11.46 -8.09 -3.82
N TRP A 267 -10.18 -7.82 -4.01
CA TRP A 267 -9.54 -7.62 -5.30
C TRP A 267 -8.60 -8.77 -5.61
N ARG A 268 -8.59 -9.23 -6.86
CA ARG A 268 -7.68 -10.27 -7.35
C ARG A 268 -6.65 -9.63 -8.27
N LEU A 269 -5.37 -9.93 -8.04
CA LEU A 269 -4.28 -9.46 -8.90
C LEU A 269 -4.41 -10.05 -10.32
N VAL A 270 -4.28 -9.19 -11.31
CA VAL A 270 -4.34 -9.55 -12.74
C VAL A 270 -3.00 -9.33 -13.41
N SER A 271 -2.35 -8.21 -13.12
CA SER A 271 -1.05 -7.86 -13.71
C SER A 271 -0.30 -6.90 -12.80
N TYR A 272 1.02 -6.88 -12.93
CA TYR A 272 1.85 -5.96 -12.16
C TYR A 272 3.17 -5.65 -12.87
N VAL A 273 3.81 -4.57 -12.42
CA VAL A 273 5.18 -4.18 -12.74
C VAL A 273 5.85 -3.71 -11.47
N ILE A 274 6.96 -4.33 -11.12
CA ILE A 274 7.80 -3.95 -9.98
C ILE A 274 9.27 -3.99 -10.39
N LYS A 275 10.12 -3.27 -9.69
CA LYS A 275 11.56 -3.25 -9.97
C LYS A 275 12.19 -4.59 -9.61
N GLN A 276 12.79 -5.30 -10.57
CA GLN A 276 13.35 -6.65 -10.39
C GLN A 276 14.46 -6.73 -9.33
N ASP A 277 15.24 -5.68 -9.12
CA ASP A 277 16.32 -5.65 -8.12
C ASP A 277 15.84 -5.83 -6.67
N ALA A 278 14.55 -5.62 -6.41
CA ALA A 278 13.93 -5.84 -5.11
C ALA A 278 13.65 -7.33 -4.80
N MET A 279 13.49 -8.17 -5.84
CA MET A 279 13.14 -9.59 -5.69
C MET A 279 14.32 -10.51 -5.35
N VAL A 280 15.56 -10.15 -5.72
CA VAL A 280 16.71 -11.06 -5.64
C VAL A 280 17.17 -11.34 -4.21
N ARG A 281 16.79 -10.53 -3.24
CA ARG A 281 17.26 -10.63 -1.85
C ARG A 281 16.45 -11.54 -0.92
N THR A 282 15.26 -11.99 -1.31
CA THR A 282 14.37 -12.77 -0.44
C THR A 282 14.37 -14.28 -0.70
N ARG A 283 14.91 -14.76 -1.84
CA ARG A 283 14.97 -16.21 -2.18
C ARG A 283 16.19 -16.97 -1.65
N GLY A 284 17.00 -16.34 -0.83
CA GLY A 284 18.25 -16.92 -0.31
C GLY A 284 18.32 -16.98 1.23
N ARG A 285 17.26 -17.47 1.91
CA ARG A 285 17.38 -17.91 3.31
C ARG A 285 16.36 -19.00 3.63
#